data_9587de40f33fe2f416fe7be45ecaa1d8
#
_entry.id   9587de40f33fe2f416fe7be45ecaa1d8
#
_cell.length_a   1.000
_cell.length_b   1.000
_cell.length_c   1.000
_cell.angle_alpha   90.00
_cell.angle_beta   90.00
_cell.angle_gamma   90.00
#
_symmetry.space_group_name_H-M   'P 1'
#
loop_
_entity.id
_entity.type
_entity.pdbx_description
1 polymer ?
#
loop_
_entity_poly.entity_id
_entity_poly.type
_entity_poly.pdbx_seq_one_letter_code
_entity_poly.pdbx_strand_id
1 'polypeptide(L)'
;LVDVRDYGAKGDGVTDDSAAFNAADAAANGRTVMVPAGDYLLEGHVTMDNPVRFQGRVVQAPEFRFILQRDYDYDSYLSAFKDEELAFKKAYQALINFADHDSLDLCGRRVLLTEPVDMQAADPSRTRFETRRVIRNGQFQPADGAAWDTVEVTSQATYSANDEKRLTNVVNAASISVGSLVQGNGVGREIYVTSVNEAAQTVELSLPLFDAEGTQVFTFSRFQYMLDFSGYEKLSQFILDDIEFQGRGVASGIMMAPDGFTFHIRDCFINKPKDRGVTSPGRGCQGMMIDRCQLISDEQDVPVADRVSVGFNANANDVKIRDNRTSKFKHFCVLAGSGNLIAGNHWFHGDDEVNGLRKGGIILTLPNPKSIFTGNYCDNNFIEWTNEHDATPAYGAQFSFGGLTITGNMFTTND
;
A
#
# COMPACT_ATOMS: atom_id res chain seq x y z
N LEU A 1 -21.64 -31.82 -17.36
CA LEU A 1 -20.36 -31.70 -16.65
C LEU A 1 -19.27 -32.38 -17.47
N VAL A 2 -18.06 -31.88 -17.39
CA VAL A 2 -16.83 -32.44 -17.97
C VAL A 2 -15.88 -32.68 -16.82
N ASP A 3 -15.52 -33.94 -16.56
CA ASP A 3 -14.63 -34.28 -15.44
C ASP A 3 -13.19 -34.26 -15.91
N VAL A 4 -12.28 -33.56 -15.19
CA VAL A 4 -10.86 -33.48 -15.54
C VAL A 4 -10.18 -34.86 -15.56
N ARG A 5 -10.69 -35.83 -14.77
CA ARG A 5 -10.18 -37.19 -14.72
C ARG A 5 -10.41 -37.96 -16.02
N ASP A 6 -11.50 -37.66 -16.73
CA ASP A 6 -11.76 -38.27 -18.03
C ASP A 6 -10.72 -37.86 -19.08
N TYR A 7 -9.96 -36.81 -18.79
CA TYR A 7 -8.85 -36.28 -19.63
C TYR A 7 -7.47 -36.58 -19.06
N GLY A 8 -7.41 -37.42 -18.04
CA GLY A 8 -6.15 -37.94 -17.51
C GLY A 8 -5.65 -37.33 -16.21
N ALA A 9 -6.38 -36.37 -15.61
CA ALA A 9 -5.99 -35.81 -14.32
C ALA A 9 -5.98 -36.88 -13.22
N LYS A 10 -4.97 -36.87 -12.38
CA LYS A 10 -4.78 -37.85 -11.30
C LYS A 10 -5.32 -37.33 -9.95
N GLY A 11 -5.09 -36.07 -9.64
CA GLY A 11 -5.45 -35.47 -8.36
C GLY A 11 -4.72 -36.13 -7.19
N ASP A 12 -3.48 -36.54 -7.38
CA ASP A 12 -2.64 -37.24 -6.40
C ASP A 12 -1.60 -36.31 -5.75
N GLY A 13 -1.59 -35.04 -6.13
CA GLY A 13 -0.66 -34.01 -5.62
C GLY A 13 0.78 -34.12 -6.13
N VAL A 14 1.07 -35.06 -7.03
CA VAL A 14 2.42 -35.36 -7.54
C VAL A 14 2.48 -35.29 -9.07
N THR A 15 1.46 -35.83 -9.75
CA THR A 15 1.38 -35.81 -11.22
C THR A 15 1.01 -34.40 -11.69
N ASP A 16 1.68 -33.91 -12.73
CA ASP A 16 1.28 -32.66 -13.38
C ASP A 16 -0.03 -32.85 -14.15
N ASP A 17 -1.09 -32.25 -13.65
CA ASP A 17 -2.43 -32.33 -14.22
C ASP A 17 -2.76 -31.17 -15.19
N SER A 18 -1.80 -30.29 -15.50
CA SER A 18 -2.03 -29.09 -16.34
C SER A 18 -2.60 -29.42 -17.71
N ALA A 19 -2.06 -30.43 -18.38
CA ALA A 19 -2.53 -30.86 -19.70
C ALA A 19 -3.97 -31.40 -19.66
N ALA A 20 -4.32 -32.11 -18.60
CA ALA A 20 -5.67 -32.65 -18.41
C ALA A 20 -6.70 -31.55 -18.17
N PHE A 21 -6.36 -30.53 -17.39
CA PHE A 21 -7.22 -29.35 -17.19
C PHE A 21 -7.47 -28.61 -18.52
N ASN A 22 -6.42 -28.33 -19.28
CA ASN A 22 -6.55 -27.68 -20.59
C ASN A 22 -7.39 -28.52 -21.57
N ALA A 23 -7.22 -29.84 -21.59
CA ALA A 23 -7.97 -30.74 -22.46
C ALA A 23 -9.47 -30.83 -22.06
N ALA A 24 -9.75 -30.90 -20.76
CA ALA A 24 -11.11 -30.91 -20.26
C ALA A 24 -11.84 -29.59 -20.56
N ASP A 25 -11.14 -28.45 -20.39
CA ASP A 25 -11.70 -27.15 -20.71
C ASP A 25 -12.00 -27.02 -22.21
N ALA A 26 -11.07 -27.38 -23.07
CA ALA A 26 -11.27 -27.35 -24.51
C ALA A 26 -12.46 -28.23 -24.97
N ALA A 27 -12.68 -29.37 -24.30
CA ALA A 27 -13.79 -30.25 -24.59
C ALA A 27 -15.11 -29.81 -23.97
N ALA A 28 -15.09 -28.88 -23.03
CA ALA A 28 -16.30 -28.49 -22.29
C ALA A 28 -17.34 -27.76 -23.16
N ASN A 29 -16.90 -26.92 -24.08
CA ASN A 29 -17.77 -26.24 -25.04
C ASN A 29 -18.99 -25.57 -24.35
N GLY A 30 -18.73 -24.73 -23.35
CA GLY A 30 -19.76 -24.04 -22.55
C GLY A 30 -20.32 -24.84 -21.36
N ARG A 31 -19.98 -26.11 -21.23
CA ARG A 31 -20.38 -26.95 -20.07
C ARG A 31 -19.42 -26.67 -18.89
N THR A 32 -19.93 -26.92 -17.69
CA THR A 32 -19.10 -26.80 -16.48
C THR A 32 -18.05 -27.92 -16.41
N VAL A 33 -16.79 -27.53 -16.19
CA VAL A 33 -15.70 -28.44 -15.86
C VAL A 33 -15.77 -28.80 -14.37
N MET A 34 -15.70 -30.06 -14.05
CA MET A 34 -15.69 -30.59 -12.68
C MET A 34 -14.26 -30.97 -12.30
N VAL A 35 -13.82 -30.49 -11.15
CA VAL A 35 -12.58 -30.91 -10.49
C VAL A 35 -12.98 -31.71 -9.24
N PRO A 36 -13.02 -33.06 -9.31
CA PRO A 36 -13.41 -33.90 -8.17
C PRO A 36 -12.44 -33.80 -6.99
N ALA A 37 -12.79 -34.39 -5.85
CA ALA A 37 -11.94 -34.42 -4.65
C ALA A 37 -10.56 -35.01 -4.97
N GLY A 38 -9.50 -34.31 -4.55
CA GLY A 38 -8.09 -34.65 -4.79
C GLY A 38 -7.22 -33.41 -4.75
N ASP A 39 -5.91 -33.59 -4.83
CA ASP A 39 -4.92 -32.51 -4.92
C ASP A 39 -4.33 -32.50 -6.35
N TYR A 40 -4.64 -31.46 -7.11
CA TYR A 40 -4.25 -31.36 -8.53
C TYR A 40 -3.05 -30.44 -8.67
N LEU A 41 -1.87 -31.02 -8.89
CA LEU A 41 -0.65 -30.25 -9.15
C LEU A 41 -0.68 -29.71 -10.58
N LEU A 42 -0.48 -28.41 -10.72
CA LEU A 42 -0.36 -27.73 -12.01
C LEU A 42 1.05 -27.13 -12.13
N GLU A 43 1.91 -27.74 -12.95
CA GLU A 43 3.27 -27.28 -13.19
C GLU A 43 3.37 -26.39 -14.46
N GLY A 44 2.27 -25.74 -14.82
CA GLY A 44 2.20 -24.81 -15.94
C GLY A 44 1.09 -23.80 -15.77
N HIS A 45 1.03 -22.85 -16.72
CA HIS A 45 -0.07 -21.92 -16.82
C HIS A 45 -1.32 -22.64 -17.32
N VAL A 46 -2.46 -22.41 -16.66
CA VAL A 46 -3.76 -22.97 -17.03
C VAL A 46 -4.77 -21.85 -17.12
N THR A 47 -5.50 -21.78 -18.23
CA THR A 47 -6.63 -20.87 -18.42
C THR A 47 -7.89 -21.71 -18.64
N MET A 48 -8.93 -21.41 -17.87
CA MET A 48 -10.24 -22.06 -17.97
C MET A 48 -11.23 -21.08 -18.61
N ASP A 49 -11.63 -21.37 -19.83
CA ASP A 49 -12.58 -20.54 -20.59
C ASP A 49 -14.05 -20.90 -20.27
N ASN A 50 -14.27 -22.02 -19.61
CA ASN A 50 -15.59 -22.52 -19.22
C ASN A 50 -15.79 -22.44 -17.70
N PRO A 51 -17.04 -22.47 -17.21
CA PRO A 51 -17.31 -22.53 -15.77
C PRO A 51 -16.65 -23.73 -15.11
N VAL A 52 -16.10 -23.55 -13.90
CA VAL A 52 -15.41 -24.61 -13.17
C VAL A 52 -16.04 -24.83 -11.79
N ARG A 53 -16.22 -26.08 -11.39
CA ARG A 53 -16.65 -26.46 -10.05
C ARG A 53 -15.56 -27.28 -9.36
N PHE A 54 -15.10 -26.79 -8.21
CA PHE A 54 -14.04 -27.43 -7.43
C PHE A 54 -14.59 -28.18 -6.23
N GLN A 55 -14.34 -29.50 -6.17
CA GLN A 55 -14.38 -30.29 -4.94
C GLN A 55 -12.97 -30.52 -4.42
N GLY A 56 -12.04 -30.73 -5.34
CA GLY A 56 -10.62 -30.86 -5.07
C GLY A 56 -9.90 -29.51 -4.89
N ARG A 57 -8.60 -29.60 -4.63
CA ARG A 57 -7.70 -28.48 -4.43
C ARG A 57 -6.69 -28.40 -5.57
N VAL A 58 -6.45 -27.19 -6.07
CA VAL A 58 -5.34 -26.89 -6.99
C VAL A 58 -4.08 -26.60 -6.17
N VAL A 59 -2.97 -27.18 -6.60
CA VAL A 59 -1.60 -26.93 -6.08
C VAL A 59 -0.79 -26.37 -7.22
N GLN A 60 -0.23 -25.19 -7.05
CA GLN A 60 0.49 -24.50 -8.12
C GLN A 60 1.54 -23.56 -7.55
N ALA A 61 2.75 -23.58 -8.11
CA ALA A 61 3.83 -22.67 -7.71
C ALA A 61 3.51 -21.20 -8.06
N PRO A 62 4.14 -20.22 -7.37
CA PRO A 62 3.85 -18.79 -7.56
C PRO A 62 4.03 -18.28 -8.99
N GLU A 63 4.99 -18.84 -9.75
CA GLU A 63 5.29 -18.40 -11.11
C GLU A 63 4.23 -18.80 -12.14
N PHE A 64 3.41 -19.80 -11.84
CA PHE A 64 2.37 -20.27 -12.75
C PHE A 64 1.03 -19.61 -12.50
N ARG A 65 0.30 -19.31 -13.57
CA ARG A 65 -0.99 -18.65 -13.55
C ARG A 65 -2.13 -19.66 -13.64
N PHE A 66 -3.16 -19.40 -12.88
CA PHE A 66 -4.44 -20.09 -13.01
C PHE A 66 -5.52 -19.05 -13.26
N ILE A 67 -6.00 -18.97 -14.51
CA ILE A 67 -6.93 -17.93 -14.95
C ILE A 67 -8.32 -18.53 -15.16
N LEU A 68 -9.30 -18.02 -14.41
CA LEU A 68 -10.71 -18.36 -14.57
C LEU A 68 -11.41 -17.25 -15.35
N GLN A 69 -11.78 -17.51 -16.61
CA GLN A 69 -12.38 -16.49 -17.47
C GLN A 69 -13.87 -16.27 -17.19
N ARG A 70 -14.61 -17.33 -16.81
CA ARG A 70 -16.06 -17.26 -16.57
C ARG A 70 -16.42 -16.95 -15.13
N ASP A 71 -15.76 -17.59 -14.20
CA ASP A 71 -16.05 -17.51 -12.77
C ASP A 71 -14.95 -16.74 -12.06
N TYR A 72 -14.60 -15.55 -12.58
CA TYR A 72 -13.51 -14.73 -12.04
C TYR A 72 -14.00 -13.89 -10.86
N ASP A 73 -13.85 -14.45 -9.67
CA ASP A 73 -14.04 -13.78 -8.39
C ASP A 73 -13.23 -14.49 -7.29
N TYR A 74 -13.16 -13.87 -6.12
CA TYR A 74 -12.41 -14.44 -4.99
C TYR A 74 -12.96 -15.77 -4.51
N ASP A 75 -14.30 -15.96 -4.49
CA ASP A 75 -14.92 -17.20 -4.04
C ASP A 75 -14.51 -18.38 -4.91
N SER A 76 -14.40 -18.19 -6.20
CA SER A 76 -13.96 -19.23 -7.13
C SER A 76 -12.51 -19.63 -6.88
N TYR A 77 -11.62 -18.67 -6.63
CA TYR A 77 -10.23 -18.95 -6.25
C TYR A 77 -10.11 -19.59 -4.86
N LEU A 78 -10.92 -19.18 -3.90
CA LEU A 78 -10.98 -19.81 -2.59
C LEU A 78 -11.43 -21.28 -2.71
N SER A 79 -12.41 -21.55 -3.56
CA SER A 79 -12.88 -22.90 -3.87
C SER A 79 -11.79 -23.75 -4.54
N ALA A 80 -10.96 -23.14 -5.40
CA ALA A 80 -9.87 -23.83 -6.09
C ALA A 80 -8.68 -24.13 -5.16
N PHE A 81 -8.21 -23.16 -4.40
CA PHE A 81 -6.96 -23.27 -3.63
C PHE A 81 -7.16 -23.66 -2.16
N LYS A 82 -8.36 -23.53 -1.60
CA LYS A 82 -8.71 -23.87 -0.21
C LYS A 82 -7.90 -23.13 0.86
N ASP A 83 -7.31 -22.00 0.50
CA ASP A 83 -6.51 -21.15 1.38
C ASP A 83 -6.80 -19.68 1.05
N GLU A 84 -7.15 -18.88 2.06
CA GLU A 84 -7.62 -17.50 1.87
C GLU A 84 -6.55 -16.60 1.23
N GLU A 85 -5.33 -16.64 1.76
CA GLU A 85 -4.22 -15.80 1.31
C GLU A 85 -3.70 -16.22 -0.08
N LEU A 86 -3.52 -17.53 -0.30
CA LEU A 86 -3.10 -18.06 -1.59
C LEU A 86 -4.15 -17.79 -2.67
N ALA A 87 -5.42 -17.98 -2.36
CA ALA A 87 -6.53 -17.68 -3.27
C ALA A 87 -6.50 -16.21 -3.72
N PHE A 88 -6.28 -15.29 -2.78
CA PHE A 88 -6.15 -13.87 -3.10
C PHE A 88 -4.94 -13.60 -4.00
N LYS A 89 -3.77 -14.14 -3.68
CA LYS A 89 -2.55 -13.99 -4.51
C LYS A 89 -2.76 -14.52 -5.93
N LYS A 90 -3.40 -15.67 -6.08
CA LYS A 90 -3.68 -16.28 -7.39
C LYS A 90 -4.73 -15.50 -8.19
N ALA A 91 -5.78 -15.02 -7.54
CA ALA A 91 -6.78 -14.16 -8.17
C ALA A 91 -6.16 -12.83 -8.64
N TYR A 92 -5.31 -12.23 -7.80
CA TYR A 92 -4.57 -11.01 -8.15
C TYR A 92 -3.61 -11.25 -9.34
N GLN A 93 -2.87 -12.34 -9.33
CA GLN A 93 -1.99 -12.71 -10.45
C GLN A 93 -2.77 -12.83 -11.77
N ALA A 94 -3.95 -13.44 -11.72
CA ALA A 94 -4.83 -13.54 -12.90
C ALA A 94 -5.34 -12.15 -13.35
N LEU A 95 -5.68 -11.26 -12.41
CA LEU A 95 -6.10 -9.89 -12.71
C LEU A 95 -5.01 -9.13 -13.48
N ILE A 96 -3.77 -9.24 -13.06
CA ILE A 96 -2.63 -8.55 -13.66
C ILE A 96 -2.25 -9.16 -15.03
N ASN A 97 -2.54 -10.44 -15.25
CA ASN A 97 -2.20 -11.16 -16.47
C ASN A 97 -3.38 -11.30 -17.45
N PHE A 98 -4.18 -10.24 -17.58
CA PHE A 98 -5.21 -10.12 -18.61
C PHE A 98 -6.33 -11.16 -18.49
N ALA A 99 -6.79 -11.47 -17.25
CA ALA A 99 -8.12 -12.03 -17.08
C ALA A 99 -9.13 -11.18 -17.88
N ASP A 100 -10.15 -11.79 -18.42
CA ASP A 100 -11.18 -11.11 -19.23
C ASP A 100 -12.05 -10.12 -18.39
N HIS A 101 -11.51 -9.68 -17.28
CA HIS A 101 -12.10 -8.77 -16.31
C HIS A 101 -11.09 -7.74 -15.85
N ASP A 102 -11.53 -6.51 -15.64
CA ASP A 102 -10.70 -5.43 -15.12
C ASP A 102 -10.75 -5.29 -13.59
N SER A 103 -11.62 -6.07 -12.92
CA SER A 103 -11.79 -6.00 -11.47
C SER A 103 -11.89 -7.37 -10.81
N LEU A 104 -11.27 -7.48 -9.62
CA LEU A 104 -11.40 -8.61 -8.71
C LEU A 104 -12.43 -8.27 -7.64
N ASP A 105 -13.54 -8.97 -7.61
CA ASP A 105 -14.55 -8.91 -6.55
C ASP A 105 -14.16 -9.88 -5.42
N LEU A 106 -14.01 -9.34 -4.20
CA LEU A 106 -13.74 -10.15 -3.01
C LEU A 106 -15.02 -10.77 -2.41
N CYS A 107 -16.16 -10.59 -3.07
CA CYS A 107 -17.46 -11.20 -2.71
C CYS A 107 -17.96 -10.86 -1.30
N GLY A 108 -17.56 -9.68 -0.77
CA GLY A 108 -17.90 -9.29 0.60
C GLY A 108 -17.18 -10.12 1.67
N ARG A 109 -16.17 -10.90 1.31
CA ARG A 109 -15.48 -11.79 2.24
C ARG A 109 -14.27 -11.14 2.90
N ARG A 110 -13.93 -11.67 4.08
CA ARG A 110 -12.64 -11.43 4.72
C ARG A 110 -11.58 -12.31 4.07
N VAL A 111 -10.41 -11.70 3.83
CA VAL A 111 -9.18 -12.40 3.51
C VAL A 111 -8.27 -12.33 4.74
N LEU A 112 -8.03 -13.47 5.38
CA LEU A 112 -7.12 -13.56 6.52
C LEU A 112 -5.69 -13.67 6.01
N LEU A 113 -4.82 -12.77 6.47
CA LEU A 113 -3.43 -12.70 6.05
C LEU A 113 -2.52 -13.15 7.20
N THR A 114 -1.62 -14.09 6.95
CA THR A 114 -0.63 -14.56 7.93
C THR A 114 0.67 -13.76 7.90
N GLU A 115 0.91 -13.04 6.80
CA GLU A 115 2.07 -12.20 6.54
C GLU A 115 1.72 -11.08 5.58
N PRO A 116 2.56 -10.04 5.44
CA PRO A 116 2.39 -9.03 4.40
C PRO A 116 2.26 -9.66 3.01
N VAL A 117 1.29 -9.22 2.23
CA VAL A 117 1.18 -9.65 0.83
C VAL A 117 2.12 -8.79 0.00
N ASP A 118 3.23 -9.38 -0.44
CA ASP A 118 4.08 -8.79 -1.47
C ASP A 118 3.36 -8.91 -2.82
N MET A 119 2.74 -7.81 -3.23
CA MET A 119 1.88 -7.79 -4.41
C MET A 119 2.67 -8.02 -5.70
N GLN A 120 3.93 -7.58 -5.76
CA GLN A 120 4.77 -7.84 -6.92
C GLN A 120 5.20 -9.30 -6.96
N ALA A 121 5.58 -9.90 -5.84
CA ALA A 121 5.96 -11.32 -5.79
C ALA A 121 4.79 -12.26 -6.08
N ALA A 122 3.55 -11.83 -5.85
CA ALA A 122 2.36 -12.58 -6.26
C ALA A 122 2.24 -12.73 -7.79
N ASP A 123 2.86 -11.84 -8.55
CA ASP A 123 3.04 -11.96 -10.01
C ASP A 123 4.51 -11.72 -10.38
N PRO A 124 5.39 -12.71 -10.19
CA PRO A 124 6.84 -12.54 -10.31
C PRO A 124 7.32 -12.24 -11.74
N SER A 125 6.46 -12.40 -12.73
CA SER A 125 6.79 -12.12 -14.14
C SER A 125 6.82 -10.63 -14.47
N ARG A 126 6.37 -9.75 -13.57
CA ARG A 126 6.23 -8.31 -13.81
C ARG A 126 6.81 -7.48 -12.68
N THR A 127 7.58 -6.45 -13.03
CA THR A 127 8.02 -5.40 -12.10
C THR A 127 7.35 -4.05 -12.39
N ARG A 128 6.61 -3.96 -13.50
CA ARG A 128 5.89 -2.75 -13.93
C ARG A 128 4.49 -3.11 -14.39
N PHE A 129 3.51 -2.32 -13.98
CA PHE A 129 2.13 -2.49 -14.44
C PHE A 129 1.42 -1.14 -14.45
N GLU A 130 0.84 -0.76 -15.60
CA GLU A 130 0.28 0.56 -15.83
C GLU A 130 -1.10 0.53 -16.52
N THR A 131 -1.83 -0.56 -16.33
CA THR A 131 -3.19 -0.70 -16.84
C THR A 131 -4.20 -0.59 -15.70
N ARG A 132 -5.35 0.04 -15.97
CA ARG A 132 -6.40 0.16 -14.97
C ARG A 132 -6.86 -1.21 -14.47
N ARG A 133 -6.78 -1.42 -13.16
CA ARG A 133 -7.32 -2.61 -12.47
C ARG A 133 -7.90 -2.21 -11.12
N VAL A 134 -8.90 -2.97 -10.68
CA VAL A 134 -9.65 -2.70 -9.44
C VAL A 134 -9.68 -3.96 -8.58
N ILE A 135 -9.42 -3.81 -7.28
CA ILE A 135 -9.77 -4.80 -6.25
C ILE A 135 -10.87 -4.17 -5.42
N ARG A 136 -11.97 -4.88 -5.17
CA ARG A 136 -13.16 -4.31 -4.55
C ARG A 136 -13.93 -5.29 -3.67
N ASN A 137 -14.77 -4.72 -2.80
CA ASN A 137 -15.85 -5.40 -2.07
C ASN A 137 -15.36 -6.54 -1.18
N GLY A 138 -14.63 -6.21 -0.11
CA GLY A 138 -14.21 -7.21 0.87
C GLY A 138 -13.41 -6.63 2.02
N GLN A 139 -12.72 -7.51 2.74
CA GLN A 139 -11.94 -7.15 3.92
C GLN A 139 -10.58 -7.84 3.90
N PHE A 140 -9.56 -7.15 4.44
CA PHE A 140 -8.27 -7.74 4.80
C PHE A 140 -8.06 -7.65 6.30
N GLN A 141 -7.61 -8.74 6.90
CA GLN A 141 -7.34 -8.81 8.34
C GLN A 141 -6.06 -9.60 8.59
N PRO A 142 -5.10 -9.08 9.38
CA PRO A 142 -3.93 -9.83 9.77
C PRO A 142 -4.28 -10.86 10.84
N ALA A 143 -3.71 -12.06 10.72
CA ALA A 143 -3.60 -12.98 11.84
C ALA A 143 -2.49 -12.49 12.78
N ASP A 144 -2.61 -12.76 14.08
CA ASP A 144 -1.54 -12.43 15.03
C ASP A 144 -0.27 -13.23 14.71
N GLY A 145 0.88 -12.59 14.81
CA GLY A 145 2.15 -13.24 14.54
C GLY A 145 3.31 -12.28 14.33
N ALA A 146 4.54 -12.81 14.44
CA ALA A 146 5.79 -12.06 14.31
C ALA A 146 6.05 -11.53 12.90
N ALA A 147 5.35 -12.03 11.88
CA ALA A 147 5.45 -11.51 10.51
C ALA A 147 5.07 -10.03 10.39
N TRP A 148 4.31 -9.51 11.36
CA TRP A 148 3.87 -8.12 11.41
C TRP A 148 4.76 -7.21 12.25
N ASP A 149 5.83 -7.74 12.85
CA ASP A 149 6.75 -6.94 13.63
C ASP A 149 7.55 -5.99 12.75
N THR A 150 7.75 -4.77 13.25
CA THR A 150 8.63 -3.80 12.59
C THR A 150 10.06 -4.31 12.58
N VAL A 151 10.70 -4.30 11.42
CA VAL A 151 12.12 -4.63 11.29
C VAL A 151 12.92 -3.34 11.35
N GLU A 152 13.74 -3.21 12.40
CA GLU A 152 14.57 -2.04 12.60
C GLU A 152 16.04 -2.37 12.34
N VAL A 153 16.69 -1.57 11.50
CA VAL A 153 18.10 -1.68 11.15
C VAL A 153 18.76 -0.33 11.41
N THR A 154 19.89 -0.33 12.09
CA THR A 154 20.74 0.85 12.21
C THR A 154 21.96 0.71 11.31
N SER A 155 22.37 1.80 10.68
CA SER A 155 23.56 1.85 9.84
C SER A 155 24.21 3.21 9.87
N GLN A 156 25.54 3.23 9.97
CA GLN A 156 26.30 4.42 9.64
C GLN A 156 26.16 4.69 8.13
N ALA A 157 25.95 5.94 7.76
CA ALA A 157 25.92 6.41 6.38
C ALA A 157 26.29 7.88 6.31
N THR A 158 26.62 8.34 5.10
CA THR A 158 26.99 9.72 4.81
C THR A 158 25.93 10.36 3.91
N TYR A 159 25.52 11.56 4.25
CA TYR A 159 24.62 12.39 3.44
C TYR A 159 25.32 13.65 2.98
N SER A 160 25.04 14.07 1.75
CA SER A 160 25.44 15.37 1.23
C SER A 160 24.29 16.02 0.47
N ALA A 161 24.04 17.30 0.74
CA ALA A 161 23.05 18.09 0.00
C ALA A 161 23.39 18.25 -1.49
N ASN A 162 24.62 17.95 -1.92
CA ASN A 162 25.00 17.90 -3.32
C ASN A 162 24.45 16.67 -4.06
N ASP A 163 24.07 15.63 -3.32
CA ASP A 163 23.40 14.43 -3.83
C ASP A 163 22.19 14.14 -2.93
N GLU A 164 21.25 15.05 -2.98
CA GLU A 164 20.22 15.30 -1.97
C GLU A 164 19.27 14.11 -1.67
N LYS A 165 19.22 13.12 -2.56
CA LYS A 165 18.34 11.95 -2.39
C LYS A 165 19.11 10.63 -2.26
N ARG A 166 20.36 10.70 -1.81
CA ARG A 166 21.19 9.51 -1.66
C ARG A 166 21.98 9.52 -0.35
N LEU A 167 22.02 8.35 0.27
CA LEU A 167 23.01 8.03 1.29
C LEU A 167 24.13 7.20 0.67
N THR A 168 25.36 7.54 1.02
CA THR A 168 26.58 6.84 0.60
C THR A 168 27.29 6.21 1.81
N ASN A 169 28.23 5.31 1.58
CA ASN A 169 28.96 4.60 2.63
C ASN A 169 28.01 3.94 3.65
N VAL A 170 26.94 3.35 3.16
CA VAL A 170 25.93 2.68 3.99
C VAL A 170 26.45 1.31 4.40
N VAL A 171 26.93 1.20 5.65
CA VAL A 171 27.64 0.02 6.14
C VAL A 171 26.76 -1.24 6.10
N ASN A 172 25.49 -1.13 6.49
CA ASN A 172 24.55 -2.24 6.54
C ASN A 172 23.55 -2.23 5.37
N ALA A 173 23.97 -1.78 4.19
CA ALA A 173 23.07 -1.67 3.02
C ALA A 173 22.32 -2.98 2.72
N ALA A 174 22.98 -4.12 2.85
CA ALA A 174 22.39 -5.44 2.60
C ALA A 174 21.18 -5.77 3.52
N SER A 175 21.08 -5.14 4.68
CA SER A 175 20.00 -5.39 5.65
C SER A 175 18.84 -4.39 5.53
N ILE A 176 18.97 -3.36 4.69
CA ILE A 176 17.99 -2.30 4.54
C ILE A 176 17.01 -2.64 3.41
N SER A 177 15.73 -2.62 3.73
CA SER A 177 14.66 -2.91 2.76
C SER A 177 14.09 -1.63 2.14
N VAL A 178 13.73 -1.69 0.86
CA VAL A 178 12.92 -0.65 0.21
C VAL A 178 11.62 -0.45 1.00
N GLY A 179 11.19 0.81 1.13
CA GLY A 179 10.02 1.17 1.92
C GLY A 179 10.29 1.39 3.41
N SER A 180 11.53 1.28 3.87
CA SER A 180 11.89 1.61 5.26
C SER A 180 11.82 3.10 5.51
N LEU A 181 11.24 3.50 6.65
CA LEU A 181 11.29 4.86 7.16
C LEU A 181 12.71 5.18 7.61
N VAL A 182 13.21 6.34 7.22
CA VAL A 182 14.55 6.82 7.58
C VAL A 182 14.43 7.83 8.72
N GLN A 183 15.17 7.62 9.79
CA GLN A 183 15.25 8.52 10.95
C GLN A 183 16.69 8.80 11.33
N GLY A 184 16.93 10.00 11.84
CA GLY A 184 18.24 10.48 12.26
C GLY A 184 18.21 11.98 12.53
N ASN A 185 19.35 12.53 12.91
CA ASN A 185 19.49 13.98 13.11
C ASN A 185 19.36 14.71 11.78
N GLY A 186 18.52 15.74 11.72
CA GLY A 186 18.31 16.53 10.51
C GLY A 186 17.54 15.82 9.40
N VAL A 187 16.85 14.72 9.72
CA VAL A 187 15.95 14.04 8.79
C VAL A 187 14.54 14.60 8.95
N GLY A 188 13.90 14.95 7.87
CA GLY A 188 12.50 15.38 7.84
C GLY A 188 11.53 14.23 8.07
N ARG A 189 10.23 14.56 8.11
CA ARG A 189 9.17 13.56 8.31
C ARG A 189 8.91 12.76 7.04
N GLU A 190 8.60 11.49 7.21
CA GLU A 190 8.14 10.55 6.15
C GLU A 190 9.11 10.46 4.96
N ILE A 191 10.38 10.30 5.28
CA ILE A 191 11.44 9.98 4.32
C ILE A 191 11.60 8.46 4.26
N TYR A 192 11.50 7.90 3.06
CA TYR A 192 11.53 6.45 2.84
C TYR A 192 12.63 6.04 1.88
N VAL A 193 13.12 4.82 2.04
CA VAL A 193 14.05 4.17 1.12
C VAL A 193 13.31 3.77 -0.15
N THR A 194 13.77 4.22 -1.31
CA THR A 194 13.19 3.89 -2.62
C THR A 194 13.97 2.82 -3.37
N SER A 195 15.26 2.73 -3.15
CA SER A 195 16.11 1.65 -3.70
C SER A 195 17.37 1.46 -2.87
N VAL A 196 17.96 0.28 -2.96
CA VAL A 196 19.21 -0.09 -2.28
C VAL A 196 20.17 -0.70 -3.30
N ASN A 197 21.41 -0.23 -3.30
CA ASN A 197 22.51 -0.87 -4.04
C ASN A 197 23.54 -1.37 -3.03
N GLU A 198 23.49 -2.66 -2.73
CA GLU A 198 24.35 -3.30 -1.75
C GLU A 198 25.85 -3.22 -2.15
N ALA A 199 26.16 -3.47 -3.42
CA ALA A 199 27.53 -3.48 -3.92
C ALA A 199 28.18 -2.08 -3.86
N ALA A 200 27.41 -1.03 -4.15
CA ALA A 200 27.86 0.36 -4.08
C ALA A 200 27.73 0.95 -2.67
N GLN A 201 27.09 0.26 -1.73
CA GLN A 201 26.75 0.75 -0.40
C GLN A 201 25.98 2.09 -0.44
N THR A 202 24.99 2.19 -1.33
CA THR A 202 24.16 3.37 -1.47
C THR A 202 22.69 3.03 -1.25
N VAL A 203 21.95 4.04 -0.76
CA VAL A 203 20.51 3.99 -0.55
C VAL A 203 19.89 5.26 -1.15
N GLU A 204 18.90 5.08 -2.03
CA GLU A 204 18.12 6.19 -2.56
C GLU A 204 16.96 6.54 -1.61
N LEU A 205 16.66 7.82 -1.50
CA LEU A 205 15.66 8.39 -0.61
C LEU A 205 14.49 8.98 -1.41
N SER A 206 13.31 8.99 -0.80
CA SER A 206 12.11 9.58 -1.39
C SER A 206 12.22 11.11 -1.54
N LEU A 207 12.92 11.77 -0.62
CA LEU A 207 13.05 13.22 -0.54
C LEU A 207 14.43 13.61 0.02
N PRO A 208 14.89 14.86 -0.23
CA PRO A 208 16.06 15.41 0.43
C PRO A 208 15.90 15.46 1.95
N LEU A 209 17.00 15.34 2.68
CA LEU A 209 17.03 15.49 4.12
C LEU A 209 17.19 16.98 4.48
N PHE A 210 16.70 17.37 5.67
CA PHE A 210 16.68 18.76 6.10
C PHE A 210 18.09 19.30 6.39
N ASP A 211 18.80 18.70 7.35
CA ASP A 211 20.11 19.17 7.84
C ASP A 211 20.93 17.96 8.35
N ALA A 212 21.09 16.96 7.51
CA ALA A 212 21.77 15.72 7.87
C ALA A 212 23.19 15.61 7.25
N GLU A 213 23.78 16.74 6.83
CA GLU A 213 25.08 16.77 6.17
C GLU A 213 26.17 16.06 6.99
N GLY A 214 26.94 15.20 6.34
CA GLY A 214 28.01 14.42 6.95
C GLY A 214 27.62 12.98 7.31
N THR A 215 28.39 12.39 8.20
CA THR A 215 28.26 10.98 8.59
C THR A 215 27.61 10.85 9.95
N GLN A 216 26.61 10.00 10.06
CA GLN A 216 25.92 9.66 11.29
C GLN A 216 25.36 8.24 11.24
N VAL A 217 24.80 7.77 12.35
CA VAL A 217 24.00 6.54 12.40
C VAL A 217 22.54 6.89 12.12
N PHE A 218 21.99 6.29 11.08
CA PHE A 218 20.58 6.38 10.74
C PHE A 218 19.85 5.12 11.22
N THR A 219 18.57 5.26 11.54
CA THR A 219 17.66 4.16 11.81
C THR A 219 16.71 3.97 10.65
N PHE A 220 16.57 2.73 10.21
CA PHE A 220 15.69 2.32 9.12
C PHE A 220 14.63 1.37 9.68
N SER A 221 13.37 1.82 9.69
CA SER A 221 12.26 1.07 10.25
C SER A 221 11.33 0.60 9.13
N ARG A 222 11.28 -0.71 8.92
CA ARG A 222 10.38 -1.32 7.92
C ARG A 222 9.08 -1.75 8.59
N PHE A 223 8.06 -0.94 8.44
CA PHE A 223 6.71 -1.31 8.87
C PHE A 223 6.14 -2.40 7.95
N GLN A 224 5.24 -3.20 8.49
CA GLN A 224 4.65 -4.32 7.77
C GLN A 224 3.20 -3.98 7.38
N TYR A 225 2.91 -4.08 6.09
CA TYR A 225 1.63 -3.67 5.49
C TYR A 225 0.82 -4.88 5.03
N MET A 226 -0.50 -4.80 5.14
CA MET A 226 -1.37 -5.87 4.64
C MET A 226 -1.22 -6.04 3.13
N LEU A 227 -1.24 -4.94 2.36
CA LEU A 227 -0.93 -4.94 0.94
C LEU A 227 0.33 -4.11 0.68
N ASP A 228 1.37 -4.74 0.16
CA ASP A 228 2.65 -4.12 -0.10
C ASP A 228 2.99 -4.15 -1.59
N PHE A 229 2.91 -2.97 -2.22
CA PHE A 229 3.23 -2.80 -3.64
C PHE A 229 4.67 -2.32 -3.88
N SER A 230 5.50 -2.21 -2.84
CA SER A 230 6.85 -1.63 -2.96
C SER A 230 7.83 -2.48 -3.78
N GLY A 231 7.50 -3.73 -4.05
CA GLY A 231 8.28 -4.59 -4.96
C GLY A 231 8.16 -4.21 -6.42
N TYR A 232 7.12 -3.45 -6.81
CA TYR A 232 7.04 -2.90 -8.17
C TYR A 232 8.03 -1.75 -8.35
N GLU A 233 8.65 -1.67 -9.50
CA GLU A 233 9.36 -0.48 -9.93
C GLU A 233 8.38 0.64 -10.27
N LYS A 234 7.23 0.29 -10.87
CA LYS A 234 6.19 1.24 -11.23
C LYS A 234 4.82 0.57 -11.27
N LEU A 235 3.85 1.20 -10.61
CA LEU A 235 2.45 0.78 -10.62
C LEU A 235 1.55 1.99 -10.84
N SER A 236 0.71 1.97 -11.88
CA SER A 236 -0.18 3.08 -12.23
C SER A 236 -1.62 2.62 -12.46
N GLN A 237 -2.56 3.54 -12.27
CA GLN A 237 -3.99 3.36 -12.56
C GLN A 237 -4.67 2.25 -11.75
N PHE A 238 -4.14 1.92 -10.57
CA PHE A 238 -4.68 0.89 -9.71
C PHE A 238 -5.71 1.47 -8.73
N ILE A 239 -6.79 0.73 -8.47
CA ILE A 239 -7.91 1.19 -7.65
C ILE A 239 -8.21 0.15 -6.57
N LEU A 240 -8.30 0.62 -5.31
CA LEU A 240 -8.88 -0.11 -4.19
C LEU A 240 -10.22 0.53 -3.87
N ASP A 241 -11.31 -0.23 -3.95
CA ASP A 241 -12.68 0.25 -3.88
C ASP A 241 -13.52 -0.58 -2.90
N ASP A 242 -14.21 0.08 -1.98
CA ASP A 242 -15.12 -0.58 -1.03
C ASP A 242 -14.44 -1.75 -0.29
N ILE A 243 -13.28 -1.47 0.31
CA ILE A 243 -12.50 -2.46 1.08
C ILE A 243 -12.33 -1.98 2.51
N GLU A 244 -12.47 -2.91 3.45
CA GLU A 244 -12.14 -2.68 4.85
C GLU A 244 -10.78 -3.31 5.20
N PHE A 245 -9.85 -2.48 5.65
CA PHE A 245 -8.55 -2.89 6.16
C PHE A 245 -8.61 -2.93 7.69
N GLN A 246 -8.73 -4.12 8.25
CA GLN A 246 -8.85 -4.34 9.69
C GLN A 246 -7.45 -4.54 10.31
N GLY A 247 -6.72 -3.44 10.54
CA GLY A 247 -5.35 -3.51 11.05
C GLY A 247 -5.22 -4.08 12.46
N ARG A 248 -6.21 -3.85 13.32
CA ARG A 248 -6.28 -4.35 14.72
C ARG A 248 -5.09 -3.95 15.59
N GLY A 249 -4.33 -2.91 15.21
CA GLY A 249 -3.07 -2.57 15.86
C GLY A 249 -1.93 -3.58 15.59
N VAL A 250 -2.13 -4.53 14.69
CA VAL A 250 -1.19 -5.61 14.35
C VAL A 250 -0.42 -5.30 13.08
N ALA A 251 -1.08 -4.78 12.04
CA ALA A 251 -0.49 -4.49 10.74
C ALA A 251 -0.82 -3.07 10.29
N SER A 252 0.08 -2.46 9.52
CA SER A 252 -0.18 -1.26 8.74
C SER A 252 -1.02 -1.58 7.50
N GLY A 253 -1.57 -0.56 6.83
CA GLY A 253 -2.54 -0.79 5.75
C GLY A 253 -1.89 -1.10 4.41
N ILE A 254 -1.51 -0.05 3.67
CA ILE A 254 -1.08 -0.13 2.28
C ILE A 254 0.26 0.57 2.10
N MET A 255 1.24 -0.16 1.54
CA MET A 255 2.49 0.42 1.02
C MET A 255 2.39 0.52 -0.50
N MET A 256 2.54 1.71 -1.05
CA MET A 256 2.50 1.94 -2.49
C MET A 256 3.85 1.64 -3.15
N ALA A 257 3.85 1.55 -4.48
CA ALA A 257 5.09 1.44 -5.24
C ALA A 257 5.92 2.75 -5.18
N PRO A 258 7.25 2.68 -5.34
CA PRO A 258 8.11 3.87 -5.35
C PRO A 258 7.86 4.82 -6.52
N ASP A 259 7.30 4.33 -7.63
CA ASP A 259 6.91 5.16 -8.78
C ASP A 259 5.55 4.74 -9.33
N GLY A 260 4.88 5.66 -10.00
CA GLY A 260 3.58 5.45 -10.63
C GLY A 260 2.72 6.70 -10.66
N PHE A 261 1.56 6.55 -11.31
CA PHE A 261 0.57 7.61 -11.45
C PHE A 261 -0.83 7.08 -11.15
N THR A 262 -1.64 7.91 -10.49
CA THR A 262 -3.09 7.69 -10.36
C THR A 262 -3.43 6.40 -9.60
N PHE A 263 -2.97 6.28 -8.38
CA PHE A 263 -3.46 5.26 -7.45
C PHE A 263 -4.70 5.82 -6.73
N HIS A 264 -5.80 5.09 -6.75
CA HIS A 264 -7.06 5.55 -6.18
C HIS A 264 -7.53 4.61 -5.05
N ILE A 265 -7.78 5.19 -3.87
CA ILE A 265 -8.39 4.52 -2.71
C ILE A 265 -9.72 5.22 -2.46
N ARG A 266 -10.82 4.51 -2.64
CA ARG A 266 -12.15 5.11 -2.50
C ARG A 266 -13.12 4.20 -1.74
N ASP A 267 -14.03 4.82 -0.98
CA ASP A 267 -15.05 4.12 -0.21
C ASP A 267 -14.48 3.01 0.68
N CYS A 268 -13.23 3.19 1.12
CA CYS A 268 -12.51 2.23 1.94
C CYS A 268 -12.56 2.62 3.42
N PHE A 269 -12.39 1.62 4.27
CA PHE A 269 -12.28 1.78 5.71
C PHE A 269 -10.90 1.26 6.13
N ILE A 270 -10.04 2.14 6.66
CA ILE A 270 -8.72 1.79 7.19
C ILE A 270 -8.79 1.92 8.70
N ASN A 271 -8.98 0.78 9.35
CA ASN A 271 -9.29 0.70 10.78
C ASN A 271 -8.09 0.17 11.56
N LYS A 272 -7.65 0.96 12.52
CA LYS A 272 -6.58 0.62 13.47
C LYS A 272 -5.30 0.08 12.82
N PRO A 273 -4.71 0.80 11.85
CA PRO A 273 -3.38 0.43 11.34
C PRO A 273 -2.35 0.56 12.48
N LYS A 274 -1.34 -0.34 12.49
CA LYS A 274 -0.33 -0.37 13.54
C LYS A 274 0.51 0.92 13.56
N ASP A 275 1.09 1.29 12.43
CA ASP A 275 2.00 2.44 12.32
C ASP A 275 1.52 3.45 11.28
N ARG A 276 1.08 2.98 10.12
CA ARG A 276 0.67 3.79 8.97
C ARG A 276 -0.58 3.22 8.32
N GLY A 277 -1.49 4.10 7.94
CA GLY A 277 -2.64 3.70 7.11
C GLY A 277 -2.21 3.45 5.66
N VAL A 278 -1.69 4.47 5.00
CA VAL A 278 -1.18 4.41 3.63
C VAL A 278 0.18 5.09 3.56
N THR A 279 1.15 4.42 2.98
CA THR A 279 2.50 4.98 2.77
C THR A 279 2.83 5.03 1.28
N SER A 280 3.23 6.21 0.82
CA SER A 280 3.73 6.41 -0.54
C SER A 280 5.21 6.77 -0.50
N PRO A 281 6.10 5.81 -0.70
CA PRO A 281 7.52 6.11 -0.90
C PRO A 281 7.73 6.64 -2.33
N GLY A 282 8.40 7.77 -2.46
CA GLY A 282 8.73 8.31 -3.77
C GLY A 282 7.51 8.79 -4.57
N ARG A 283 7.54 8.54 -5.88
CA ARG A 283 6.57 9.05 -6.85
C ARG A 283 5.35 8.15 -7.08
N GLY A 284 5.20 7.10 -6.30
CA GLY A 284 4.10 6.14 -6.46
C GLY A 284 2.70 6.71 -6.22
N CYS A 285 2.62 7.92 -5.69
CA CYS A 285 1.36 8.61 -5.41
C CYS A 285 1.10 9.83 -6.29
N GLN A 286 1.85 10.07 -7.34
CA GLN A 286 1.56 11.20 -8.24
C GLN A 286 0.14 11.09 -8.79
N GLY A 287 -0.67 12.12 -8.58
CA GLY A 287 -2.09 12.10 -8.91
C GLY A 287 -2.91 11.11 -8.07
N MET A 288 -2.41 10.68 -6.91
CA MET A 288 -3.13 9.83 -5.97
C MET A 288 -4.46 10.47 -5.56
N MET A 289 -5.48 9.63 -5.39
CA MET A 289 -6.78 10.05 -4.86
C MET A 289 -7.16 9.20 -3.65
N ILE A 290 -7.57 9.86 -2.57
CA ILE A 290 -8.21 9.24 -1.40
C ILE A 290 -9.57 9.92 -1.24
N ASP A 291 -10.64 9.17 -1.53
CA ASP A 291 -11.99 9.71 -1.58
C ASP A 291 -12.96 8.89 -0.72
N ARG A 292 -13.78 9.58 0.07
CA ARG A 292 -14.88 8.99 0.86
C ARG A 292 -14.44 7.80 1.72
N CYS A 293 -13.25 7.90 2.30
CA CYS A 293 -12.70 6.88 3.18
C CYS A 293 -12.86 7.27 4.65
N GLN A 294 -12.84 6.28 5.52
CA GLN A 294 -12.66 6.47 6.96
C GLN A 294 -11.32 5.88 7.39
N LEU A 295 -10.53 6.68 8.11
CA LEU A 295 -9.28 6.25 8.70
C LEU A 295 -9.38 6.45 10.21
N ILE A 296 -9.33 5.37 10.97
CA ILE A 296 -9.43 5.37 12.44
C ILE A 296 -8.17 4.75 13.01
N SER A 297 -7.43 5.51 13.83
CA SER A 297 -6.18 5.02 14.43
C SER A 297 -6.44 3.99 15.52
N ASP A 298 -5.41 3.21 15.84
CA ASP A 298 -5.39 2.35 17.03
C ASP A 298 -5.10 3.14 18.32
N GLU A 299 -4.77 4.41 18.19
CA GLU A 299 -4.38 5.29 19.30
C GLU A 299 -5.53 6.15 19.84
N GLN A 300 -6.77 5.62 19.81
CA GLN A 300 -7.97 6.38 20.23
C GLN A 300 -7.90 6.88 21.68
N ASP A 301 -7.29 6.07 22.55
CA ASP A 301 -7.16 6.39 24.00
C ASP A 301 -5.77 6.94 24.37
N VAL A 302 -4.90 7.16 23.39
CA VAL A 302 -3.57 7.71 23.61
C VAL A 302 -3.60 9.23 23.51
N PRO A 303 -3.05 9.97 24.49
CA PRO A 303 -2.91 11.43 24.40
C PRO A 303 -2.17 11.84 23.12
N VAL A 304 -2.58 12.93 22.48
CA VAL A 304 -2.03 13.35 21.18
C VAL A 304 -0.51 13.53 21.20
N ALA A 305 0.05 13.93 22.35
CA ALA A 305 1.50 14.12 22.52
C ALA A 305 2.29 12.81 22.35
N ASP A 306 1.68 11.68 22.69
CA ASP A 306 2.33 10.36 22.73
C ASP A 306 2.01 9.51 21.50
N ARG A 307 1.11 9.98 20.63
CA ARG A 307 0.77 9.28 19.39
C ARG A 307 1.94 9.24 18.41
N VAL A 308 2.05 8.15 17.66
CA VAL A 308 3.12 7.91 16.67
C VAL A 308 2.58 7.58 15.29
N SER A 309 1.32 7.19 15.16
CA SER A 309 0.72 6.76 13.91
C SER A 309 0.44 7.92 12.95
N VAL A 310 0.52 7.62 11.65
CA VAL A 310 0.20 8.54 10.56
C VAL A 310 -0.89 7.90 9.69
N GLY A 311 -1.93 8.66 9.37
CA GLY A 311 -3.02 8.17 8.53
C GLY A 311 -2.54 7.86 7.13
N PHE A 312 -1.94 8.84 6.45
CA PHE A 312 -1.24 8.62 5.18
C PHE A 312 -0.18 9.68 4.93
N ASN A 313 0.77 9.34 4.04
CA ASN A 313 1.72 10.30 3.51
C ASN A 313 1.74 10.27 1.99
N ALA A 314 2.11 11.37 1.39
CA ALA A 314 2.27 11.50 -0.04
C ALA A 314 3.51 12.34 -0.37
N ASN A 315 4.45 11.74 -1.10
CA ASN A 315 5.73 12.35 -1.47
C ASN A 315 5.78 12.78 -2.94
N ALA A 316 4.63 12.79 -3.63
CA ALA A 316 4.50 13.25 -5.01
C ALA A 316 3.39 14.30 -5.14
N ASN A 317 3.25 14.87 -6.34
CA ASN A 317 2.37 15.99 -6.64
C ASN A 317 0.93 15.55 -6.96
N ASP A 318 0.02 16.53 -6.99
CA ASP A 318 -1.33 16.44 -7.54
C ASP A 318 -2.25 15.47 -6.79
N VAL A 319 -2.04 15.32 -5.49
CA VAL A 319 -2.83 14.45 -4.62
C VAL A 319 -4.20 15.08 -4.35
N LYS A 320 -5.25 14.27 -4.44
CA LYS A 320 -6.63 14.68 -4.11
C LYS A 320 -7.13 13.90 -2.90
N ILE A 321 -7.49 14.64 -1.87
CA ILE A 321 -7.94 14.11 -0.58
C ILE A 321 -9.31 14.72 -0.32
N ARG A 322 -10.38 13.92 -0.51
CA ARG A 322 -11.73 14.45 -0.52
C ARG A 322 -12.70 13.62 0.30
N ASP A 323 -13.54 14.30 1.07
CA ASP A 323 -14.70 13.73 1.74
C ASP A 323 -14.37 12.54 2.67
N ASN A 324 -13.19 12.58 3.30
CA ASN A 324 -12.77 11.56 4.24
C ASN A 324 -13.06 11.97 5.68
N ARG A 325 -13.14 10.98 6.57
CA ARG A 325 -13.08 11.16 8.01
C ARG A 325 -11.85 10.48 8.57
N THR A 326 -11.00 11.22 9.30
CA THR A 326 -9.75 10.72 9.87
C THR A 326 -9.71 11.04 11.35
N SER A 327 -9.46 10.03 12.20
CA SER A 327 -9.63 10.14 13.64
C SER A 327 -8.39 9.69 14.41
N LYS A 328 -7.89 10.61 15.25
CA LYS A 328 -6.94 10.37 16.35
C LYS A 328 -5.60 9.73 15.97
N PHE A 329 -5.07 10.02 14.79
CA PHE A 329 -3.66 9.78 14.47
C PHE A 329 -2.77 10.88 15.09
N LYS A 330 -1.46 10.66 15.16
CA LYS A 330 -0.52 11.76 15.43
C LYS A 330 -0.65 12.85 14.35
N HIS A 331 -0.50 12.44 13.09
CA HIS A 331 -0.78 13.25 11.91
C HIS A 331 -1.76 12.50 11.02
N PHE A 332 -2.75 13.19 10.51
CA PHE A 332 -3.70 12.59 9.56
C PHE A 332 -3.07 12.38 8.21
N CYS A 333 -2.32 13.40 7.75
CA CYS A 333 -1.52 13.28 6.54
C CYS A 333 -0.23 14.11 6.63
N VAL A 334 0.79 13.63 5.92
CA VAL A 334 2.05 14.33 5.69
C VAL A 334 2.25 14.43 4.19
N LEU A 335 2.31 15.65 3.66
CA LEU A 335 2.35 15.92 2.24
C LEU A 335 3.63 16.66 1.88
N ALA A 336 4.43 16.07 1.00
CA ALA A 336 5.67 16.64 0.50
C ALA A 336 5.59 17.04 -0.98
N GLY A 337 4.45 16.88 -1.62
CA GLY A 337 4.22 17.29 -3.01
C GLY A 337 3.49 18.62 -3.12
N SER A 338 3.38 19.13 -4.33
CA SER A 338 2.63 20.34 -4.66
C SER A 338 1.40 20.02 -5.54
N GLY A 339 0.51 21.00 -5.71
CA GLY A 339 -0.67 20.86 -6.56
C GLY A 339 -1.79 20.04 -5.92
N ASN A 340 -1.84 19.96 -4.59
CA ASN A 340 -2.81 19.14 -3.89
C ASN A 340 -4.17 19.82 -3.75
N LEU A 341 -5.23 19.02 -3.79
CA LEU A 341 -6.59 19.42 -3.43
C LEU A 341 -7.04 18.66 -2.20
N ILE A 342 -7.30 19.39 -1.11
CA ILE A 342 -7.72 18.84 0.17
C ILE A 342 -9.08 19.47 0.48
N ALA A 343 -10.18 18.70 0.30
CA ALA A 343 -11.52 19.27 0.30
C ALA A 343 -12.55 18.38 1.02
N GLY A 344 -13.39 19.01 1.84
CA GLY A 344 -14.56 18.36 2.42
C GLY A 344 -14.26 17.30 3.48
N ASN A 345 -13.06 17.28 4.05
CA ASN A 345 -12.67 16.27 5.02
C ASN A 345 -13.03 16.68 6.46
N HIS A 346 -13.25 15.68 7.31
CA HIS A 346 -13.33 15.85 8.75
C HIS A 346 -12.08 15.25 9.40
N TRP A 347 -11.31 16.11 10.07
CA TRP A 347 -10.05 15.79 10.73
C TRP A 347 -10.23 15.90 12.25
N PHE A 348 -10.27 14.78 12.95
CA PHE A 348 -10.62 14.73 14.37
C PHE A 348 -9.47 14.22 15.24
N HIS A 349 -8.97 15.07 16.19
CA HIS A 349 -7.92 14.71 17.15
C HIS A 349 -8.43 14.33 18.54
N GLY A 350 -9.72 14.52 18.84
CA GLY A 350 -10.31 14.29 20.15
C GLY A 350 -10.62 15.59 20.90
N ASP A 351 -11.49 15.50 21.90
CA ASP A 351 -11.99 16.65 22.65
C ASP A 351 -11.33 16.81 24.04
N ASP A 352 -10.65 15.79 24.51
CA ASP A 352 -10.24 15.62 25.92
C ASP A 352 -8.72 15.78 26.12
N GLU A 353 -8.08 16.60 25.28
CA GLU A 353 -6.65 16.86 25.41
C GLU A 353 -6.34 17.78 26.61
N VAL A 354 -5.53 17.25 27.51
CA VAL A 354 -5.14 17.97 28.72
C VAL A 354 -4.31 19.22 28.38
N ASN A 355 -4.62 20.33 29.03
CA ASN A 355 -3.93 21.62 28.87
C ASN A 355 -3.99 22.19 27.45
N GLY A 356 -5.00 21.85 26.66
CA GLY A 356 -5.15 22.39 25.31
C GLY A 356 -4.01 22.03 24.35
N LEU A 357 -3.23 20.97 24.65
CA LEU A 357 -2.14 20.55 23.79
C LEU A 357 -2.66 20.11 22.42
N ARG A 358 -2.12 20.68 21.36
CA ARG A 358 -2.50 20.37 19.98
C ARG A 358 -1.28 19.92 19.17
N LYS A 359 -1.53 19.08 18.18
CA LYS A 359 -0.56 18.67 17.16
C LYS A 359 -1.09 19.04 15.79
N GLY A 360 -0.20 19.33 14.85
CA GLY A 360 -0.57 19.50 13.45
C GLY A 360 -1.19 18.21 12.93
N GLY A 361 -2.43 18.30 12.44
CA GLY A 361 -3.10 17.14 11.80
C GLY A 361 -2.69 16.99 10.36
N ILE A 362 -2.56 18.10 9.65
CA ILE A 362 -2.18 18.16 8.23
C ILE A 362 -0.81 18.82 8.15
N ILE A 363 0.19 18.09 7.67
CA ILE A 363 1.57 18.54 7.60
C ILE A 363 1.95 18.77 6.15
N LEU A 364 2.40 20.00 5.84
CA LEU A 364 2.95 20.37 4.54
C LEU A 364 4.45 20.61 4.74
N THR A 365 5.30 19.81 4.11
CA THR A 365 6.75 19.81 4.37
C THR A 365 7.58 20.58 3.34
N LEU A 366 6.92 21.13 2.31
CA LEU A 366 7.56 22.01 1.32
C LEU A 366 7.13 23.47 1.50
N PRO A 367 8.02 24.44 1.28
CA PRO A 367 7.70 25.88 1.40
C PRO A 367 6.73 26.39 0.32
N ASN A 368 6.64 25.72 -0.83
CA ASN A 368 5.78 26.10 -1.96
C ASN A 368 4.82 24.96 -2.35
N PRO A 369 3.81 24.63 -1.52
CA PRO A 369 2.95 23.48 -1.76
C PRO A 369 1.95 23.66 -2.92
N LYS A 370 1.66 24.90 -3.35
CA LYS A 370 0.71 25.22 -4.44
C LYS A 370 -0.57 24.40 -4.34
N SER A 371 -1.18 24.44 -3.15
CA SER A 371 -2.29 23.56 -2.81
C SER A 371 -3.53 24.33 -2.38
N ILE A 372 -4.68 23.67 -2.48
CA ILE A 372 -5.97 24.21 -2.07
C ILE A 372 -6.51 23.39 -0.90
N PHE A 373 -6.85 24.07 0.19
CA PHE A 373 -7.47 23.49 1.37
C PHE A 373 -8.84 24.18 1.58
N THR A 374 -9.93 23.47 1.29
CA THR A 374 -11.26 24.07 1.23
C THR A 374 -12.36 23.17 1.80
N GLY A 375 -13.31 23.76 2.54
CA GLY A 375 -14.48 23.06 3.04
C GLY A 375 -14.18 21.96 4.05
N ASN A 376 -13.03 21.97 4.71
CA ASN A 376 -12.68 20.98 5.71
C ASN A 376 -13.13 21.39 7.10
N TYR A 377 -13.33 20.39 7.95
CA TYR A 377 -13.52 20.58 9.39
C TYR A 377 -12.29 20.04 10.13
N CYS A 378 -11.53 20.94 10.74
CA CYS A 378 -10.35 20.63 11.56
C CYS A 378 -10.73 20.73 13.02
N ASP A 379 -10.97 19.59 13.65
CA ASP A 379 -11.46 19.44 14.99
C ASP A 379 -10.32 19.14 15.95
N ASN A 380 -9.94 20.14 16.75
CA ASN A 380 -8.81 20.12 17.69
C ASN A 380 -7.43 19.88 17.04
N ASN A 381 -7.24 20.37 15.83
CA ASN A 381 -5.95 20.32 15.15
C ASN A 381 -5.77 21.52 14.21
N PHE A 382 -4.63 21.56 13.53
CA PHE A 382 -4.28 22.65 12.64
C PHE A 382 -3.42 22.17 11.47
N ILE A 383 -3.21 23.04 10.49
CA ILE A 383 -2.26 22.84 9.38
C ILE A 383 -0.89 23.30 9.86
N GLU A 384 0.10 22.42 9.80
CA GLU A 384 1.51 22.75 10.02
C GLU A 384 2.21 22.84 8.68
N TRP A 385 2.77 24.01 8.39
CA TRP A 385 3.43 24.30 7.14
C TRP A 385 4.90 24.64 7.39
N THR A 386 5.81 23.79 6.94
CA THR A 386 7.23 23.83 7.26
C THR A 386 8.09 23.68 6.01
N ASN A 387 9.39 23.88 6.15
CA ASN A 387 10.41 23.41 5.22
C ASN A 387 11.23 22.33 5.92
N GLU A 388 11.13 21.09 5.48
CA GLU A 388 11.79 19.95 6.11
C GLU A 388 12.83 19.27 5.21
N HIS A 389 13.17 19.88 4.07
CA HIS A 389 14.03 19.26 3.06
C HIS A 389 15.23 20.12 2.63
N ASP A 390 15.38 21.31 3.20
CA ASP A 390 16.51 22.21 2.90
C ASP A 390 16.74 23.15 4.09
N ALA A 391 17.80 22.92 4.84
CA ALA A 391 18.19 23.78 5.97
C ALA A 391 18.88 25.07 5.53
N THR A 392 19.40 25.13 4.31
CA THR A 392 20.16 26.25 3.77
C THR A 392 19.60 26.75 2.45
N PRO A 393 18.29 27.13 2.43
CA PRO A 393 17.68 27.58 1.20
C PRO A 393 18.39 28.83 0.64
N ALA A 394 18.55 28.86 -0.68
CA ALA A 394 19.06 30.06 -1.34
C ALA A 394 18.00 31.16 -1.23
N TYR A 395 18.30 32.18 -0.44
CA TYR A 395 17.45 33.37 -0.27
C TYR A 395 17.52 34.24 -1.54
N GLY A 396 16.91 33.77 -2.59
CA GLY A 396 16.67 34.55 -3.79
C GLY A 396 15.21 35.02 -3.85
N ALA A 397 14.84 35.73 -4.90
CA ALA A 397 13.47 36.16 -5.13
C ALA A 397 12.45 35.01 -5.26
N GLN A 398 12.94 33.79 -5.36
CA GLN A 398 12.10 32.59 -5.54
C GLN A 398 11.87 31.78 -4.25
N PHE A 399 12.66 32.01 -3.20
CA PHE A 399 12.43 31.33 -1.92
C PHE A 399 11.40 32.10 -1.11
N SER A 400 10.24 31.48 -0.95
CA SER A 400 9.18 32.01 -0.10
C SER A 400 8.21 30.89 0.27
N PHE A 401 7.55 31.04 1.41
CA PHE A 401 6.35 30.28 1.71
C PHE A 401 5.20 30.83 0.88
N GLY A 402 4.61 30.03 0.01
CA GLY A 402 3.56 30.50 -0.89
C GLY A 402 2.77 29.40 -1.57
N GLY A 403 1.75 29.84 -2.28
CA GLY A 403 0.92 28.93 -3.09
C GLY A 403 -0.09 28.09 -2.28
N LEU A 404 -0.46 28.49 -1.07
CA LEU A 404 -1.50 27.81 -0.30
C LEU A 404 -2.77 28.67 -0.25
N THR A 405 -3.88 28.11 -0.76
CA THR A 405 -5.22 28.70 -0.67
C THR A 405 -6.01 27.97 0.41
N ILE A 406 -6.48 28.70 1.42
CA ILE A 406 -7.26 28.20 2.56
C ILE A 406 -8.59 28.94 2.55
N THR A 407 -9.69 28.28 2.22
CA THR A 407 -11.02 28.94 2.12
C THR A 407 -12.14 28.03 2.66
N GLY A 408 -13.12 28.63 3.33
CA GLY A 408 -14.35 27.92 3.71
C GLY A 408 -14.17 26.76 4.66
N ASN A 409 -13.09 26.74 5.44
CA ASN A 409 -12.82 25.69 6.41
C ASN A 409 -13.30 26.10 7.79
N MET A 410 -13.59 25.11 8.62
CA MET A 410 -13.89 25.29 10.04
C MET A 410 -12.72 24.75 10.87
N PHE A 411 -12.18 25.57 11.76
CA PHE A 411 -11.20 25.17 12.77
C PHE A 411 -11.82 25.36 14.14
N THR A 412 -11.90 24.29 14.92
CA THR A 412 -12.36 24.34 16.30
C THR A 412 -11.28 23.82 17.23
N THR A 413 -11.17 24.45 18.38
CA THR A 413 -10.29 24.04 19.46
C THR A 413 -11.05 24.13 20.76
N ASN A 414 -11.04 23.06 21.53
CA ASN A 414 -11.54 23.06 22.90
C ASN A 414 -10.36 23.33 23.85
N ASP A 415 -10.58 24.16 24.85
CA ASP A 415 -9.59 24.50 25.87
C ASP A 415 -9.52 23.42 26.96
#